data_4136d494824aaa1c4e1eeaf1941d0f6f
#
_entry.id   4136d494824aaa1c4e1eeaf1941d0f6f
#
_cell.length_a   1.000
_cell.length_b   1.000
_cell.length_c   1.000
_cell.angle_alpha   90.00
_cell.angle_beta   90.00
_cell.angle_gamma   90.00
#
_symmetry.space_group_name_H-M   'P 1'
#
loop_
_entity.id
_entity.type
_entity.pdbx_description
1 polymer ?
#
loop_
_entity_poly.entity_id
_entity_poly.type
_entity_poly.pdbx_seq_one_letter_code
_entity_poly.pdbx_strand_id
1 'polypeptide(L)'
;MHLDDRQWAGLTLSVGTVEFAMGLTIAEIVYPDYSVSGLYISDLGVGTAAAPIFNGSIIILGLLLVLCSWFLFRGYRDRILMVALAVAGVGAAGVGIFTEGSPFGLHSAFSLITFVFAALATILAFRIVRPPLGYLSIVFGVASFAALGLYVSGN
;
A
#
# COMPACT_ATOMS: atom_id res chain seq x y z
N MET A 1 2.46 -15.24 26.15
CA MET A 1 3.17 -14.00 25.75
C MET A 1 2.12 -13.07 25.14
N HIS A 2 1.83 -11.94 25.79
CA HIS A 2 0.87 -10.97 25.27
C HIS A 2 1.65 -9.90 24.49
N LEU A 3 1.33 -9.72 23.20
CA LEU A 3 1.89 -8.66 22.39
C LEU A 3 1.27 -7.32 22.81
N ASP A 4 2.09 -6.27 22.89
CA ASP A 4 1.62 -4.90 23.08
C ASP A 4 1.13 -4.29 21.76
N ASP A 5 0.49 -3.11 21.82
CA ASP A 5 -0.07 -2.47 20.63
C ASP A 5 1.00 -2.12 19.57
N ARG A 6 2.25 -1.85 19.96
CA ARG A 6 3.35 -1.56 19.03
C ARG A 6 3.80 -2.81 18.29
N GLN A 7 3.84 -3.94 19.01
CA GLN A 7 4.16 -5.24 18.44
C GLN A 7 3.05 -5.70 17.49
N TRP A 8 1.77 -5.49 17.84
CA TRP A 8 0.64 -5.76 16.95
C TRP A 8 0.70 -4.90 15.69
N ALA A 9 1.05 -3.60 15.80
CA ALA A 9 1.25 -2.75 14.64
C ALA A 9 2.36 -3.27 13.71
N GLY A 10 3.51 -3.65 14.28
CA GLY A 10 4.60 -4.24 13.52
C GLY A 10 4.21 -5.55 12.83
N LEU A 11 3.50 -6.43 13.55
CA LEU A 11 3.06 -7.72 13.03
C LEU A 11 2.07 -7.55 11.87
N THR A 12 1.03 -6.73 12.04
CA THR A 12 0.01 -6.51 11.00
C THR A 12 0.61 -5.87 9.75
N LEU A 13 1.54 -4.91 9.91
CA LEU A 13 2.26 -4.32 8.79
C LEU A 13 3.11 -5.36 8.06
N SER A 14 3.89 -6.15 8.81
CA SER A 14 4.76 -7.18 8.23
C SER A 14 3.96 -8.26 7.50
N VAL A 15 2.88 -8.75 8.11
CA VAL A 15 2.01 -9.75 7.48
C VAL A 15 1.40 -9.20 6.20
N GLY A 16 0.85 -7.96 6.24
CA GLY A 16 0.24 -7.36 5.06
C GLY A 16 1.21 -7.13 3.91
N THR A 17 2.42 -6.64 4.22
CA THR A 17 3.43 -6.41 3.17
C THR A 17 3.99 -7.70 2.57
N VAL A 18 4.23 -8.73 3.39
CA VAL A 18 4.70 -10.04 2.90
C VAL A 18 3.61 -10.73 2.10
N GLU A 19 2.37 -10.73 2.59
CA GLU A 19 1.22 -11.31 1.88
C GLU A 19 1.05 -10.66 0.50
N PHE A 20 1.03 -9.32 0.46
CA PHE A 20 0.89 -8.60 -0.82
C PHE A 20 2.06 -8.86 -1.78
N ALA A 21 3.30 -8.89 -1.29
CA ALA A 21 4.47 -9.20 -2.12
C ALA A 21 4.37 -10.61 -2.72
N MET A 22 3.92 -11.59 -1.94
CA MET A 22 3.68 -12.96 -2.43
C MET A 22 2.54 -12.99 -3.45
N GLY A 23 1.41 -12.35 -3.14
CA GLY A 23 0.26 -12.30 -4.03
C GLY A 23 0.58 -11.61 -5.36
N LEU A 24 1.32 -10.50 -5.32
CA LEU A 24 1.82 -9.81 -6.51
C LEU A 24 2.70 -10.73 -7.35
N THR A 25 3.70 -11.38 -6.75
CA THR A 25 4.60 -12.29 -7.45
C THR A 25 3.83 -13.46 -8.10
N ILE A 26 2.86 -14.04 -7.37
CA ILE A 26 2.04 -15.12 -7.92
C ILE A 26 1.17 -14.60 -9.08
N ALA A 27 0.58 -13.42 -8.95
CA ALA A 27 -0.21 -12.81 -10.02
C ALA A 27 0.62 -12.57 -11.29
N GLU A 28 1.86 -12.07 -11.15
CA GLU A 28 2.80 -11.91 -12.27
C GLU A 28 3.12 -13.23 -12.98
N ILE A 29 3.32 -14.31 -12.22
CA ILE A 29 3.60 -15.65 -12.78
C ILE A 29 2.38 -16.21 -13.53
N VAL A 30 1.18 -15.96 -13.03
CA VAL A 30 -0.08 -16.49 -13.58
C VAL A 30 -0.58 -15.66 -14.77
N TYR A 31 -0.18 -14.38 -14.85
CA TYR A 31 -0.60 -13.51 -15.95
C TYR A 31 0.15 -13.87 -17.24
N PRO A 32 -0.54 -14.17 -18.34
CA PRO A 32 0.10 -14.53 -19.62
C PRO A 32 0.98 -13.39 -20.14
N ASP A 33 2.25 -13.69 -20.41
CA ASP A 33 3.22 -12.77 -21.01
C ASP A 33 3.38 -11.43 -20.25
N TYR A 34 3.26 -11.46 -18.91
CA TYR A 34 3.46 -10.25 -18.11
C TYR A 34 4.88 -9.69 -18.28
N SER A 35 4.93 -8.39 -18.49
CA SER A 35 6.20 -7.65 -18.63
C SER A 35 6.17 -6.39 -17.80
N VAL A 36 7.04 -6.31 -16.79
CA VAL A 36 7.19 -5.13 -15.91
C VAL A 36 7.51 -3.84 -16.70
N SER A 37 8.16 -3.96 -17.87
CA SER A 37 8.49 -2.80 -18.70
C SER A 37 7.37 -2.38 -19.66
N GLY A 38 6.39 -3.25 -19.89
CA GLY A 38 5.32 -3.02 -20.88
C GLY A 38 3.92 -2.90 -20.31
N LEU A 39 3.73 -3.31 -19.05
CA LEU A 39 2.42 -3.36 -18.41
C LEU A 39 2.46 -2.67 -17.05
N TYR A 40 1.34 -2.12 -16.62
CA TYR A 40 1.17 -1.61 -15.26
C TYR A 40 0.88 -2.74 -14.29
N ILE A 41 1.18 -2.53 -13.02
CA ILE A 41 0.80 -3.48 -11.95
C ILE A 41 -0.73 -3.67 -11.88
N SER A 42 -1.50 -2.63 -12.19
CA SER A 42 -2.97 -2.66 -12.22
C SER A 42 -3.55 -3.59 -13.30
N ASP A 43 -2.80 -3.84 -14.39
CA ASP A 43 -3.21 -4.79 -15.44
C ASP A 43 -3.38 -6.21 -14.89
N LEU A 44 -2.63 -6.57 -13.83
CA LEU A 44 -2.78 -7.84 -13.13
C LEU A 44 -4.18 -8.03 -12.53
N GLY A 45 -4.88 -6.93 -12.25
CA GLY A 45 -6.23 -6.94 -11.66
C GLY A 45 -7.36 -7.10 -12.66
N VAL A 46 -7.10 -7.29 -13.96
CA VAL A 46 -8.13 -7.28 -15.02
C VAL A 46 -7.99 -8.46 -15.97
N GLY A 47 -9.12 -9.07 -16.31
CA GLY A 47 -9.31 -9.93 -17.49
C GLY A 47 -8.58 -11.27 -17.52
N THR A 48 -7.83 -11.63 -16.48
CA THR A 48 -7.04 -12.88 -16.44
C THR A 48 -7.23 -13.66 -15.15
N ALA A 49 -6.67 -14.88 -15.08
CA ALA A 49 -6.64 -15.69 -13.86
C ALA A 49 -5.80 -15.04 -12.73
N ALA A 50 -4.95 -14.07 -13.03
CA ALA A 50 -4.21 -13.28 -12.05
C ALA A 50 -5.10 -12.32 -11.25
N ALA A 51 -6.21 -11.84 -11.84
CA ALA A 51 -7.05 -10.80 -11.26
C ALA A 51 -7.57 -11.12 -9.84
N PRO A 52 -8.14 -12.29 -9.53
CA PRO A 52 -8.58 -12.58 -8.17
C PRO A 52 -7.41 -12.64 -7.16
N ILE A 53 -6.21 -13.02 -7.60
CA ILE A 53 -5.02 -13.09 -6.76
C ILE A 53 -4.55 -11.68 -6.41
N PHE A 54 -4.31 -10.85 -7.43
CA PHE A 54 -3.86 -9.47 -7.23
C PHE A 54 -4.88 -8.64 -6.44
N ASN A 55 -6.14 -8.66 -6.88
CA ASN A 55 -7.19 -7.87 -6.23
C ASN A 55 -7.44 -8.34 -4.79
N GLY A 56 -7.44 -9.64 -4.55
CA GLY A 56 -7.56 -10.22 -3.21
C GLY A 56 -6.42 -9.78 -2.29
N SER A 57 -5.18 -9.87 -2.75
CA SER A 57 -4.00 -9.49 -1.97
C SER A 57 -3.98 -7.99 -1.65
N ILE A 58 -4.29 -7.11 -2.60
CA ILE A 58 -4.29 -5.67 -2.31
C ILE A 58 -5.44 -5.25 -1.38
N ILE A 59 -6.59 -5.94 -1.43
CA ILE A 59 -7.67 -5.75 -0.45
C ILE A 59 -7.21 -6.17 0.95
N ILE A 60 -6.58 -7.34 1.08
CA ILE A 60 -6.05 -7.84 2.35
C ILE A 60 -5.00 -6.86 2.90
N LEU A 61 -4.06 -6.41 2.07
CA LEU A 61 -3.10 -5.37 2.45
C LEU A 61 -3.81 -4.14 2.99
N GLY A 62 -4.81 -3.62 2.27
CA GLY A 62 -5.57 -2.43 2.67
C GLY A 62 -6.22 -2.59 4.04
N LEU A 63 -6.87 -3.73 4.29
CA LEU A 63 -7.49 -4.04 5.58
C LEU A 63 -6.45 -4.14 6.71
N LEU A 64 -5.30 -4.76 6.45
CA LEU A 64 -4.22 -4.88 7.43
C LEU A 64 -3.55 -3.53 7.72
N LEU A 65 -3.46 -2.61 6.74
CA LEU A 65 -2.99 -1.24 6.95
C LEU A 65 -3.96 -0.44 7.84
N VAL A 66 -5.26 -0.58 7.64
CA VAL A 66 -6.27 0.04 8.53
C VAL A 66 -6.14 -0.51 9.94
N LEU A 67 -6.01 -1.81 10.10
CA LEU A 67 -5.81 -2.45 11.41
C LEU A 67 -4.49 -2.00 12.06
N CYS A 68 -3.40 -1.95 11.28
CA CYS A 68 -2.11 -1.42 11.71
C CYS A 68 -2.22 0.02 12.22
N SER A 69 -2.95 0.88 11.50
CA SER A 69 -3.14 2.28 11.87
C SER A 69 -3.80 2.42 13.26
N TRP A 70 -4.76 1.57 13.56
CA TRP A 70 -5.40 1.50 14.87
C TRP A 70 -4.42 1.15 15.99
N PHE A 71 -3.60 0.10 15.80
CA PHE A 71 -2.58 -0.30 16.78
C PHE A 71 -1.49 0.76 16.93
N LEU A 72 -1.07 1.40 15.83
CA LEU A 72 -0.12 2.53 15.87
C LEU A 72 -0.65 3.68 16.72
N PHE A 73 -1.92 4.04 16.54
CA PHE A 73 -2.52 5.09 17.37
C PHE A 73 -2.54 4.71 18.85
N ARG A 74 -2.89 3.47 19.18
CA ARG A 74 -2.91 3.00 20.57
C ARG A 74 -1.51 2.99 21.19
N GLY A 75 -0.50 2.58 20.41
CA GLY A 75 0.88 2.43 20.90
C GLY A 75 1.68 3.73 20.94
N TYR A 76 1.43 4.66 20.00
CA TYR A 76 2.24 5.89 19.86
C TYR A 76 1.46 7.20 20.02
N ARG A 77 0.12 7.16 20.00
CA ARG A 77 -0.78 8.33 20.10
C ARG A 77 -0.59 9.36 18.98
N ASP A 78 -0.01 8.97 17.84
CA ASP A 78 0.16 9.84 16.68
C ASP A 78 -1.07 9.75 15.76
N ARG A 79 -1.95 10.75 15.85
CA ARG A 79 -3.19 10.83 15.06
C ARG A 79 -2.91 11.08 13.57
N ILE A 80 -1.89 11.85 13.26
CA ILE A 80 -1.60 12.22 11.86
C ILE A 80 -1.11 11.00 11.10
N LEU A 81 -0.17 10.26 11.68
CA LEU A 81 0.31 8.99 11.12
C LEU A 81 -0.82 7.96 11.01
N MET A 82 -1.66 7.83 12.05
CA MET A 82 -2.82 6.94 12.02
C MET A 82 -3.75 7.26 10.85
N VAL A 83 -4.15 8.54 10.69
CA VAL A 83 -5.07 8.94 9.62
C VAL A 83 -4.43 8.71 8.25
N ALA A 84 -3.16 9.09 8.06
CA ALA A 84 -2.47 8.87 6.80
C ALA A 84 -2.44 7.39 6.42
N LEU A 85 -2.08 6.50 7.36
CA LEU A 85 -2.00 5.08 7.10
C LEU A 85 -3.39 4.45 6.90
N ALA A 86 -4.41 4.87 7.66
CA ALA A 86 -5.79 4.39 7.48
C ALA A 86 -6.35 4.77 6.10
N VAL A 87 -6.13 6.02 5.66
CA VAL A 87 -6.57 6.48 4.34
C VAL A 87 -5.84 5.73 3.23
N ALA A 88 -4.52 5.49 3.37
CA ALA A 88 -3.77 4.65 2.45
C ALA A 88 -4.35 3.22 2.38
N GLY A 89 -4.70 2.63 3.53
CA GLY A 89 -5.29 1.29 3.58
C GLY A 89 -6.68 1.23 2.93
N VAL A 90 -7.54 2.21 3.17
CA VAL A 90 -8.85 2.32 2.48
C VAL A 90 -8.64 2.50 0.97
N GLY A 91 -7.67 3.32 0.58
CA GLY A 91 -7.28 3.48 -0.83
C GLY A 91 -6.88 2.15 -1.45
N ALA A 92 -5.97 1.40 -0.83
CA ALA A 92 -5.49 0.12 -1.33
C ALA A 92 -6.62 -0.92 -1.47
N ALA A 93 -7.51 -1.02 -0.48
CA ALA A 93 -8.69 -1.88 -0.61
C ALA A 93 -9.60 -1.42 -1.76
N GLY A 94 -9.76 -0.10 -1.93
CA GLY A 94 -10.51 0.49 -3.05
C GLY A 94 -9.92 0.15 -4.41
N VAL A 95 -8.59 0.11 -4.56
CA VAL A 95 -7.91 -0.31 -5.82
C VAL A 95 -8.30 -1.73 -6.20
N GLY A 96 -8.33 -2.66 -5.23
CA GLY A 96 -8.71 -4.05 -5.49
C GLY A 96 -10.21 -4.25 -5.77
N ILE A 97 -11.08 -3.39 -5.21
CA ILE A 97 -12.53 -3.43 -5.44
C ILE A 97 -12.89 -2.77 -6.78
N PHE A 98 -12.33 -1.61 -7.05
CA PHE A 98 -12.54 -0.84 -8.28
C PHE A 98 -11.33 -1.06 -9.21
N THR A 99 -11.39 -2.13 -9.98
CA THR A 99 -10.33 -2.51 -10.91
C THR A 99 -10.19 -1.52 -12.06
N GLU A 100 -9.11 -1.59 -12.81
CA GLU A 100 -8.90 -0.78 -14.00
C GLU A 100 -10.07 -0.97 -14.99
N GLY A 101 -10.57 0.12 -15.55
CA GLY A 101 -11.80 0.10 -16.34
C GLY A 101 -13.08 0.33 -15.53
N SER A 102 -13.02 0.46 -14.21
CA SER A 102 -14.18 0.87 -13.40
C SER A 102 -14.68 2.25 -13.81
N PRO A 103 -16.01 2.48 -13.79
CA PRO A 103 -16.60 3.74 -14.22
C PRO A 103 -16.14 4.92 -13.38
N PHE A 104 -16.23 6.13 -13.94
CA PHE A 104 -15.94 7.39 -13.27
C PHE A 104 -14.47 7.57 -12.79
N GLY A 105 -13.52 6.77 -13.29
CA GLY A 105 -12.13 6.85 -12.89
C GLY A 105 -11.88 6.45 -11.43
N LEU A 106 -12.73 5.63 -10.84
CA LEU A 106 -12.64 5.21 -9.44
C LEU A 106 -11.31 4.51 -9.15
N HIS A 107 -10.83 3.64 -10.05
CA HIS A 107 -9.52 3.01 -9.90
C HIS A 107 -8.40 4.04 -9.73
N SER A 108 -8.31 5.01 -10.62
CA SER A 108 -7.29 6.06 -10.58
C SER A 108 -7.40 6.92 -9.32
N ALA A 109 -8.64 7.24 -8.89
CA ALA A 109 -8.86 7.99 -7.67
C ALA A 109 -8.37 7.23 -6.43
N PHE A 110 -8.71 5.95 -6.28
CA PHE A 110 -8.25 5.12 -5.17
C PHE A 110 -6.73 4.87 -5.23
N SER A 111 -6.16 4.68 -6.43
CA SER A 111 -4.72 4.56 -6.62
C SER A 111 -3.99 5.82 -6.16
N LEU A 112 -4.46 7.00 -6.58
CA LEU A 112 -3.87 8.28 -6.17
C LEU A 112 -3.94 8.47 -4.65
N ILE A 113 -5.09 8.19 -4.02
CA ILE A 113 -5.25 8.22 -2.56
C ILE A 113 -4.23 7.28 -1.91
N THR A 114 -4.11 6.04 -2.40
CA THR A 114 -3.17 5.06 -1.85
C THR A 114 -1.74 5.59 -1.91
N PHE A 115 -1.26 5.99 -3.08
CA PHE A 115 0.14 6.41 -3.25
C PHE A 115 0.48 7.67 -2.46
N VAL A 116 -0.40 8.68 -2.48
CA VAL A 116 -0.18 9.94 -1.74
C VAL A 116 -0.13 9.68 -0.24
N PHE A 117 -1.10 8.96 0.30
CA PHE A 117 -1.19 8.75 1.74
C PHE A 117 -0.20 7.70 2.25
N ALA A 118 0.17 6.69 1.44
CA ALA A 118 1.25 5.77 1.78
C ALA A 118 2.60 6.49 1.82
N ALA A 119 2.92 7.34 0.84
CA ALA A 119 4.13 8.15 0.84
C ALA A 119 4.18 9.10 2.06
N LEU A 120 3.05 9.76 2.37
CA LEU A 120 2.93 10.60 3.56
C LEU A 120 3.12 9.81 4.85
N ALA A 121 2.47 8.65 5.00
CA ALA A 121 2.62 7.79 6.16
C ALA A 121 4.06 7.30 6.31
N THR A 122 4.74 6.98 5.20
CA THR A 122 6.14 6.57 5.18
C THR A 122 7.05 7.71 5.67
N ILE A 123 6.85 8.96 5.23
CA ILE A 123 7.57 10.11 5.78
C ILE A 123 7.29 10.25 7.28
N LEU A 124 6.02 10.25 7.68
CA LEU A 124 5.62 10.46 9.07
C LEU A 124 6.13 9.36 10.01
N ALA A 125 6.47 8.18 9.50
CA ALA A 125 7.01 7.09 10.30
C ALA A 125 8.34 7.47 10.99
N PHE A 126 9.10 8.48 10.50
CA PHE A 126 10.31 8.98 11.18
C PHE A 126 10.04 9.42 12.62
N ARG A 127 8.79 9.79 12.95
CA ARG A 127 8.38 10.26 14.28
C ARG A 127 8.36 9.16 15.33
N ILE A 128 8.25 7.91 14.89
CA ILE A 128 8.13 6.74 15.77
C ILE A 128 9.25 5.72 15.57
N VAL A 129 9.96 5.78 14.45
CA VAL A 129 11.04 4.88 14.10
C VAL A 129 12.38 5.50 14.47
N ARG A 130 13.22 4.75 15.19
CA ARG A 130 14.54 5.25 15.62
C ARG A 130 15.53 5.34 14.46
N PRO A 131 16.46 6.32 14.50
CA PRO A 131 17.58 6.36 13.57
C PRO A 131 18.40 5.05 13.59
N PRO A 132 18.98 4.63 12.46
CA PRO A 132 18.96 5.30 11.15
C PRO A 132 17.70 5.05 10.31
N LEU A 133 16.86 4.06 10.68
CA LEU A 133 15.69 3.66 9.90
C LEU A 133 14.66 4.79 9.75
N GLY A 134 14.51 5.67 10.75
CA GLY A 134 13.65 6.84 10.66
C GLY A 134 14.06 7.79 9.53
N TYR A 135 15.36 7.96 9.25
CA TYR A 135 15.82 8.77 8.12
C TYR A 135 15.54 8.08 6.78
N LEU A 136 15.69 6.76 6.72
CA LEU A 136 15.34 5.99 5.52
C LEU A 136 13.85 6.12 5.19
N SER A 137 12.96 6.19 6.19
CA SER A 137 11.53 6.39 5.93
C SER A 137 11.25 7.73 5.25
N ILE A 138 11.97 8.80 5.61
CA ILE A 138 11.86 10.08 4.90
C ILE A 138 12.33 9.95 3.44
N VAL A 139 13.50 9.32 3.24
CA VAL A 139 14.05 9.13 1.88
C VAL A 139 13.09 8.35 0.99
N PHE A 140 12.55 7.22 1.48
CA PHE A 140 11.62 6.41 0.70
C PHE A 140 10.28 7.12 0.46
N GLY A 141 9.75 7.85 1.43
CA GLY A 141 8.51 8.59 1.22
C GLY A 141 8.68 9.75 0.22
N VAL A 142 9.80 10.47 0.25
CA VAL A 142 10.13 11.51 -0.75
C VAL A 142 10.32 10.88 -2.13
N ALA A 143 11.05 9.76 -2.22
CA ALA A 143 11.22 9.03 -3.48
C ALA A 143 9.88 8.55 -4.06
N SER A 144 8.94 8.10 -3.20
CA SER A 144 7.59 7.70 -3.63
C SER A 144 6.80 8.88 -4.21
N PHE A 145 6.90 10.07 -3.61
CA PHE A 145 6.29 11.28 -4.18
C PHE A 145 6.95 11.69 -5.49
N ALA A 146 8.27 11.60 -5.60
CA ALA A 146 8.98 11.90 -6.84
C ALA A 146 8.54 10.94 -7.98
N ALA A 147 8.48 9.65 -7.70
CA ALA A 147 8.01 8.64 -8.66
C ALA A 147 6.56 8.91 -9.10
N LEU A 148 5.66 9.22 -8.15
CA LEU A 148 4.28 9.59 -8.47
C LEU A 148 4.23 10.86 -9.34
N GLY A 149 5.05 11.87 -9.04
CA GLY A 149 5.13 13.10 -9.82
C GLY A 149 5.59 12.85 -11.26
N LEU A 150 6.60 12.00 -11.46
CA LEU A 150 7.06 11.59 -12.78
C LEU A 150 5.96 10.85 -13.55
N TYR A 151 5.28 9.92 -12.91
CA TYR A 151 4.16 9.19 -13.52
C TYR A 151 3.04 10.14 -14.00
N VAL A 152 2.62 11.08 -13.15
CA VAL A 152 1.55 12.05 -13.48
C VAL A 152 1.98 13.04 -14.55
N SER A 153 3.28 13.39 -14.63
CA SER A 153 3.81 14.30 -15.67
C SER A 153 3.98 13.65 -17.04
N GLY A 154 3.78 12.33 -17.16
CA GLY A 154 3.90 11.59 -18.43
C GLY A 154 5.33 11.37 -18.89
N ASN A 155 6.32 11.45 -18.00
CA ASN A 155 7.73 11.17 -18.24
C ASN A 155 8.14 9.82 -17.66
#